data_8edd5cdc454848c36c81dbf1c8a77be3
#
_entry.id   8edd5cdc454848c36c81dbf1c8a77be3
#
_cell.length_a   1.000
_cell.length_b   1.000
_cell.length_c   1.000
_cell.angle_alpha   90.00
_cell.angle_beta   90.00
_cell.angle_gamma   90.00
#
_symmetry.space_group_name_H-M   'P 1'
#
loop_
_entity.id
_entity.type
_entity.pdbx_description
1 polymer ?
#
loop_
_entity_poly.entity_id
_entity_poly.type
_entity_poly.pdbx_seq_one_letter_code
_entity_poly.pdbx_strand_id
1 'polypeptide(L)'
;PQADEAIMRDTIDKQQERDLRTFSIPLSSIKVNGKKINYFDFISSLENADCNKALKRILPKINMDAIFRIVDETPFISDLQKQFYKTMLQTRKERILDFSMEKLRKREKAKELDAR
;
A
#
# COMPACT_ATOMS: atom_id res chain seq x y z
N PRO A 1 25.06 -5.78 0.36
CA PRO A 1 25.93 -4.65 -0.04
C PRO A 1 25.57 -3.38 0.69
N GLN A 2 26.56 -2.53 0.92
CA GLN A 2 26.38 -1.28 1.67
C GLN A 2 25.35 -0.34 1.02
N ALA A 3 25.26 -0.34 -0.31
CA ALA A 3 24.30 0.49 -1.04
C ALA A 3 22.85 0.10 -0.71
N ASP A 4 22.59 -1.20 -0.65
CA ASP A 4 21.25 -1.70 -0.30
C ASP A 4 20.89 -1.39 1.15
N GLU A 5 21.86 -1.48 2.05
CA GLU A 5 21.65 -1.12 3.45
C GLU A 5 21.35 0.37 3.61
N ALA A 6 22.08 1.23 2.90
CA ALA A 6 21.84 2.68 2.92
C ALA A 6 20.43 3.01 2.41
N ILE A 7 19.98 2.36 1.34
CA ILE A 7 18.63 2.54 0.80
C ILE A 7 17.59 2.10 1.84
N MET A 8 17.80 0.97 2.50
CA MET A 8 16.87 0.48 3.53
C MET A 8 16.79 1.43 4.71
N ARG A 9 17.93 1.92 5.21
CA ARG A 9 17.98 2.88 6.32
C ARG A 9 17.29 4.19 5.96
N ASP A 10 17.59 4.73 4.77
CA ASP A 10 16.96 5.97 4.30
C ASP A 10 15.44 5.80 4.19
N THR A 11 14.98 4.66 3.70
CA THR A 11 13.54 4.38 3.58
C THR A 11 12.87 4.34 4.95
N ILE A 12 13.53 3.74 5.94
CA ILE A 12 13.01 3.67 7.31
C ILE A 12 12.97 5.05 7.95
N ASP A 13 14.01 5.85 7.75
CA ASP A 13 14.21 7.10 8.48
C ASP A 13 13.58 8.32 7.80
N LYS A 14 13.39 8.28 6.47
CA LYS A 14 12.98 9.47 5.70
C LYS A 14 11.65 9.23 4.99
N GLN A 15 10.67 10.07 5.27
CA GLN A 15 9.35 9.99 4.65
C GLN A 15 9.42 10.13 3.13
N GLN A 16 10.29 11.00 2.60
CA GLN A 16 10.45 11.18 1.16
C GLN A 16 10.85 9.86 0.47
N GLU A 17 11.74 9.10 1.08
CA GLU A 17 12.19 7.82 0.54
C GLU A 17 11.08 6.76 0.62
N ARG A 18 10.31 6.77 1.72
CA ARG A 18 9.15 5.89 1.84
C ARG A 18 8.09 6.20 0.79
N ASP A 19 7.82 7.48 0.56
CA ASP A 19 6.83 7.92 -0.42
C ASP A 19 7.26 7.53 -1.83
N LEU A 20 8.54 7.70 -2.17
CA LEU A 20 9.07 7.30 -3.46
C LEU A 20 8.83 5.81 -3.72
N ARG A 21 9.09 4.95 -2.74
CA ARG A 21 8.93 3.50 -2.87
C ARG A 21 7.47 3.06 -2.77
N THR A 22 6.62 3.87 -2.18
CA THR A 22 5.19 3.59 -2.09
C THR A 22 4.47 3.97 -3.38
N PHE A 23 4.78 5.13 -3.96
CA PHE A 23 4.00 5.70 -5.05
C PHE A 23 4.69 5.65 -6.41
N SER A 24 6.01 5.80 -6.47
CA SER A 24 6.71 6.03 -7.73
C SER A 24 7.52 4.86 -8.24
N ILE A 25 8.24 4.14 -7.36
CA ILE A 25 9.11 3.05 -7.76
C ILE A 25 8.35 1.76 -8.13
N PRO A 26 7.29 1.35 -7.40
CA PRO A 26 6.60 0.12 -7.76
C PRO A 26 5.98 0.22 -9.15
N LEU A 27 6.51 -0.57 -10.07
CA LEU A 27 5.98 -0.64 -11.42
C LEU A 27 4.80 -1.59 -11.45
N SER A 28 3.71 -1.15 -12.09
CA SER A 28 2.53 -1.96 -12.32
C SER A 28 2.46 -2.40 -13.78
N SER A 29 1.96 -3.61 -14.01
CA SER A 29 1.59 -4.05 -15.35
C SER A 29 0.15 -3.63 -15.72
N ILE A 30 -0.57 -3.01 -14.81
CA ILE A 30 -1.94 -2.55 -15.03
C ILE A 30 -1.94 -1.39 -16.02
N LYS A 31 -2.82 -1.48 -17.02
CA LYS A 31 -2.99 -0.42 -18.03
C LYS A 31 -4.42 0.10 -18.00
N VAL A 32 -4.56 1.41 -18.10
CA VAL A 32 -5.84 2.09 -18.25
C VAL A 32 -5.75 2.92 -19.53
N ASN A 33 -6.65 2.68 -20.49
CA ASN A 33 -6.63 3.33 -21.81
C ASN A 33 -5.27 3.17 -22.51
N GLY A 34 -4.66 1.98 -22.40
CA GLY A 34 -3.38 1.66 -23.05
C GLY A 34 -2.14 2.20 -22.35
N LYS A 35 -2.27 2.92 -21.25
CA LYS A 35 -1.15 3.48 -20.50
C LYS A 35 -0.98 2.78 -19.15
N LYS A 36 0.27 2.54 -18.77
CA LYS A 36 0.56 1.98 -17.44
C LYS A 36 0.18 2.98 -16.35
N ILE A 37 -0.40 2.47 -15.28
CA ILE A 37 -0.80 3.25 -14.11
C ILE A 37 -0.18 2.61 -12.87
N ASN A 38 0.26 3.39 -11.91
CA ASN A 38 0.79 2.84 -10.67
C ASN A 38 -0.34 2.33 -9.76
N TYR A 39 0.01 1.51 -8.79
CA TYR A 39 -0.97 0.88 -7.90
C TYR A 39 -1.80 1.90 -7.11
N PHE A 40 -1.15 2.96 -6.61
CA PHE A 40 -1.86 4.00 -5.87
C PHE A 40 -2.92 4.66 -6.73
N ASP A 41 -2.53 5.12 -7.92
CA ASP A 41 -3.47 5.81 -8.81
C ASP A 41 -4.63 4.91 -9.22
N PHE A 42 -4.35 3.65 -9.51
CA PHE A 42 -5.38 2.69 -9.91
C PHE A 42 -6.39 2.44 -8.78
N ILE A 43 -5.90 2.10 -7.60
CA ILE A 43 -6.76 1.73 -6.47
C ILE A 43 -7.50 2.96 -5.95
N SER A 44 -6.80 4.09 -5.79
CA SER A 44 -7.39 5.31 -5.23
C SER A 44 -8.32 6.05 -6.18
N SER A 45 -8.27 5.75 -7.48
CA SER A 45 -9.23 6.34 -8.44
C SER A 45 -10.66 5.92 -8.15
N LEU A 46 -10.86 4.74 -7.58
CA LEU A 46 -12.17 4.13 -7.30
C LEU A 46 -13.00 3.87 -8.57
N GLU A 47 -12.38 3.89 -9.75
CA GLU A 47 -13.10 3.72 -11.00
C GLU A 47 -13.34 2.26 -11.37
N ASN A 48 -12.59 1.33 -10.78
CA ASN A 48 -12.78 -0.09 -11.03
C ASN A 48 -13.66 -0.69 -9.94
N ALA A 49 -14.89 -1.06 -10.32
CA ALA A 49 -15.88 -1.59 -9.36
C ALA A 49 -15.43 -2.89 -8.68
N ASP A 50 -14.76 -3.77 -9.42
CA ASP A 50 -14.27 -5.03 -8.87
C ASP A 50 -13.15 -4.79 -7.86
N CYS A 51 -12.26 -3.85 -8.15
CA CYS A 51 -11.22 -3.43 -7.22
C CYS A 51 -11.83 -2.86 -5.93
N ASN A 52 -12.84 -2.02 -6.05
CA ASN A 52 -13.54 -1.44 -4.89
C ASN A 52 -14.19 -2.52 -4.02
N LYS A 53 -14.83 -3.50 -4.65
CA LYS A 53 -15.41 -4.64 -3.93
C LYS A 53 -14.34 -5.48 -3.22
N ALA A 54 -13.23 -5.72 -3.90
CA ALA A 54 -12.11 -6.46 -3.32
C ALA A 54 -11.52 -5.72 -2.12
N LEU A 55 -11.38 -4.41 -2.21
CA LEU A 55 -10.88 -3.57 -1.12
C LEU A 55 -11.75 -3.71 0.13
N LYS A 56 -13.08 -3.61 -0.04
CA LYS A 56 -14.03 -3.78 1.06
C LYS A 56 -13.97 -5.16 1.69
N ARG A 57 -13.77 -6.19 0.87
CA ARG A 57 -13.75 -7.58 1.34
C ARG A 57 -12.45 -7.93 2.05
N ILE A 58 -11.32 -7.46 1.50
CA ILE A 58 -10.00 -7.91 1.93
C ILE A 58 -9.43 -7.05 3.06
N LEU A 59 -9.58 -5.73 2.97
CA LEU A 59 -8.91 -4.82 3.90
C LEU A 59 -9.25 -5.12 5.38
N PRO A 60 -10.51 -5.37 5.77
CA PRO A 60 -10.82 -5.68 7.17
C PRO A 60 -10.19 -6.97 7.67
N LYS A 61 -9.74 -7.85 6.76
CA LYS A 61 -9.13 -9.14 7.10
C LYS A 61 -7.62 -9.05 7.20
N ILE A 62 -7.00 -7.93 6.82
CA ILE A 62 -5.56 -7.75 6.91
C ILE A 62 -5.17 -7.57 8.37
N ASN A 63 -4.38 -8.50 8.88
CA ASN A 63 -3.87 -8.46 10.24
C ASN A 63 -2.36 -8.13 10.17
N MET A 64 -2.02 -6.86 10.43
CA MET A 64 -0.62 -6.43 10.34
C MET A 64 0.26 -7.07 11.40
N ASP A 65 -0.27 -7.35 12.58
CA ASP A 65 0.51 -8.04 13.63
C ASP A 65 0.91 -9.45 13.17
N ALA A 66 0.01 -10.16 12.52
CA ALA A 66 0.30 -11.48 11.97
C ALA A 66 1.33 -11.40 10.84
N ILE A 67 1.20 -10.40 9.96
CA ILE A 67 2.16 -10.16 8.87
C ILE A 67 3.54 -9.84 9.44
N PHE A 68 3.62 -8.96 10.43
CA PHE A 68 4.89 -8.60 11.09
C PHE A 68 5.55 -9.81 11.75
N ARG A 69 4.75 -10.69 12.34
CA ARG A 69 5.27 -11.94 12.91
C ARG A 69 5.89 -12.83 11.83
N ILE A 70 5.25 -12.95 10.67
CA ILE A 70 5.80 -13.71 9.54
C ILE A 70 7.16 -13.11 9.11
N VAL A 71 7.24 -11.80 9.01
CA VAL A 71 8.49 -11.12 8.66
C VAL A 71 9.56 -11.40 9.72
N ASP A 72 9.21 -11.25 11.00
CA ASP A 72 10.15 -11.45 12.10
C ASP A 72 10.66 -12.90 12.21
N GLU A 73 9.83 -13.86 11.84
CA GLU A 73 10.16 -15.29 11.89
C GLU A 73 10.83 -15.79 10.60
N THR A 74 10.93 -14.95 9.58
CA THR A 74 11.57 -15.34 8.32
C THR A 74 13.08 -15.52 8.53
N PRO A 75 13.62 -16.71 8.24
CA PRO A 75 15.05 -16.97 8.46
C PRO A 75 15.90 -16.31 7.37
N PHE A 76 17.18 -16.13 7.65
CA PHE A 76 18.22 -15.71 6.70
C PHE A 76 18.08 -14.28 6.18
N ILE A 77 17.27 -13.43 6.83
CA ILE A 77 17.24 -12.01 6.56
C ILE A 77 17.68 -11.24 7.81
N SER A 78 18.34 -10.09 7.59
CA SER A 78 18.86 -9.27 8.69
C SER A 78 17.74 -8.54 9.44
N ASP A 79 18.05 -8.04 10.63
CA ASP A 79 17.11 -7.21 11.38
C ASP A 79 16.77 -5.94 10.61
N LEU A 80 17.72 -5.36 9.89
CA LEU A 80 17.48 -4.20 9.03
C LEU A 80 16.51 -4.53 7.90
N GLN A 81 16.67 -5.69 7.26
CA GLN A 81 15.73 -6.14 6.22
C GLN A 81 14.34 -6.35 6.78
N LYS A 82 14.22 -6.96 7.96
CA LYS A 82 12.92 -7.13 8.63
C LYS A 82 12.26 -5.80 8.89
N GLN A 83 12.99 -4.83 9.42
CA GLN A 83 12.49 -3.50 9.70
C GLN A 83 12.06 -2.79 8.42
N PHE A 84 12.86 -2.90 7.36
CA PHE A 84 12.55 -2.34 6.06
C PHE A 84 11.24 -2.93 5.50
N TYR A 85 11.10 -4.24 5.49
CA TYR A 85 9.89 -4.89 4.97
C TYR A 85 8.65 -4.51 5.78
N LYS A 86 8.74 -4.51 7.10
CA LYS A 86 7.61 -4.11 7.96
C LYS A 86 7.22 -2.65 7.71
N THR A 87 8.20 -1.75 7.59
CA THR A 87 7.96 -0.34 7.27
C THR A 87 7.24 -0.19 5.94
N MET A 88 7.70 -0.87 4.90
CA MET A 88 7.10 -0.78 3.58
C MET A 88 5.69 -1.35 3.53
N LEU A 89 5.47 -2.50 4.15
CA LEU A 89 4.14 -3.12 4.20
C LEU A 89 3.14 -2.24 4.94
N GLN A 90 3.53 -1.71 6.09
CA GLN A 90 2.68 -0.80 6.86
C GLN A 90 2.38 0.48 6.10
N THR A 91 3.39 1.09 5.49
CA THR A 91 3.24 2.34 4.73
C THR A 91 2.32 2.14 3.53
N ARG A 92 2.50 1.07 2.78
CA ARG A 92 1.65 0.77 1.62
C ARG A 92 0.21 0.51 2.04
N LYS A 93 0.01 -0.24 3.11
CA LYS A 93 -1.34 -0.45 3.64
C LYS A 93 -2.01 0.88 3.99
N GLU A 94 -1.33 1.73 4.75
CA GLU A 94 -1.90 3.01 5.20
C GLU A 94 -2.12 3.99 4.05
N ARG A 95 -1.12 4.15 3.20
CA ARG A 95 -1.12 5.19 2.17
C ARG A 95 -1.88 4.81 0.91
N ILE A 96 -2.06 3.52 0.64
CA ILE A 96 -2.78 3.04 -0.54
C ILE A 96 -4.13 2.47 -0.14
N LEU A 97 -4.15 1.45 0.70
CA LEU A 97 -5.37 0.71 1.00
C LEU A 97 -6.29 1.44 1.96
N ASP A 98 -5.80 1.86 3.11
CA ASP A 98 -6.61 2.58 4.10
C ASP A 98 -7.07 3.92 3.54
N PHE A 99 -6.19 4.63 2.85
CA PHE A 99 -6.53 5.89 2.18
C PHE A 99 -7.65 5.69 1.15
N SER A 100 -7.53 4.69 0.30
CA SER A 100 -8.53 4.40 -0.75
C SER A 100 -9.86 3.94 -0.16
N MET A 101 -9.81 3.15 0.90
CA MET A 101 -11.02 2.70 1.60
C MET A 101 -11.77 3.87 2.23
N GLU A 102 -11.06 4.80 2.85
CA GLU A 102 -11.68 5.99 3.44
C GLU A 102 -12.33 6.85 2.36
N LYS A 103 -11.65 7.03 1.24
CA LYS A 103 -12.19 7.75 0.09
C LYS A 103 -13.46 7.07 -0.46
N LEU A 104 -13.44 5.74 -0.53
CA LEU A 104 -14.60 4.95 -0.99
C LEU A 104 -15.80 5.11 -0.04
N ARG A 105 -15.56 5.03 1.26
CA ARG A 105 -16.61 5.21 2.29
C ARG A 105 -17.24 6.60 2.19
N LYS A 106 -16.44 7.62 2.00
CA LYS A 106 -16.94 9.00 1.85
C LYS A 106 -17.80 9.14 0.60
N ARG A 107 -17.37 8.52 -0.51
CA ARG A 107 -18.14 8.54 -1.76
C ARG A 107 -19.48 7.82 -1.61
N GLU A 108 -19.49 6.66 -0.97
CA GLU A 108 -20.72 5.90 -0.74
C GLU A 108 -21.68 6.63 0.19
N LYS A 109 -21.14 7.24 1.24
CA LYS A 109 -21.95 8.05 2.16
C LYS A 109 -22.58 9.26 1.45
N ALA A 110 -21.83 9.94 0.59
CA ALA A 110 -22.36 11.06 -0.19
C ALA A 110 -23.49 10.62 -1.12
N LYS A 111 -23.35 9.48 -1.79
CA LYS A 111 -24.40 8.91 -2.65
C LYS A 111 -25.64 8.54 -1.84
N GLU A 112 -25.46 7.97 -0.67
CA GLU A 112 -26.56 7.62 0.23
C GLU A 112 -27.35 8.86 0.65
N LEU A 113 -26.65 9.95 1.00
CA LEU A 113 -27.28 11.21 1.37
C LEU A 113 -28.03 11.83 0.18
N ASP A 114 -27.46 11.77 -1.01
CA ASP A 114 -28.11 12.29 -2.23
C ASP A 114 -29.37 11.50 -2.59
N ALA A 115 -29.42 10.22 -2.24
CA ALA A 115 -30.58 9.37 -2.51
C ALA A 115 -31.77 9.63 -1.60
N ARG A 116 -31.58 10.39 -0.52
CA ARG A 116 -32.64 10.77 0.42
C ARG A 116 -33.36 12.02 -0.07
#